data_9e676559df0d80962f39d174c512c8be
#
_entry.id   9e676559df0d80962f39d174c512c8be
#
_cell.length_a   1.000
_cell.length_b   1.000
_cell.length_c   1.000
_cell.angle_alpha   90.00
_cell.angle_beta   90.00
_cell.angle_gamma   90.00
#
_symmetry.space_group_name_H-M   'P 1'
#
loop_
_entity.id
_entity.type
_entity.pdbx_description
1 polymer ?
#
loop_
_entity_poly.entity_id
_entity_poly.type
_entity_poly.pdbx_seq_one_letter_code
_entity_poly.pdbx_strand_id
1 'polypeptide(L)'
;MRHPVVKRRVISLFVAAALALVGLIVPVPVGSQAPAATPTDRNASQTTAPETYRIGAEDMLLVSVWKNETLSRTVPVRPDGKISLPLINDVQAAGLTPLELREVLTRKLADYIPSPEVSVIVSDIRSVKVSVIGEVARPNRYELKSSATVLDLLALAGGFTQFASRAKIVILRPDGGAMKRIPFNYNKVSAAEQDNFYVRNGDVVLVP
;
A
#
# COMPACT_ATOMS: atom_id res chain seq x y z
N MET A 1 15.85 -44.48 -37.61
CA MET A 1 16.72 -43.78 -38.59
C MET A 1 17.28 -42.57 -37.84
N ARG A 2 18.46 -42.71 -37.32
CA ARG A 2 19.80 -42.30 -37.76
C ARG A 2 19.96 -40.78 -37.87
N HIS A 3 20.68 -40.31 -36.92
CA HIS A 3 21.68 -39.21 -36.74
C HIS A 3 22.18 -38.46 -37.99
N PRO A 4 23.06 -37.41 -37.90
CA PRO A 4 24.05 -37.02 -36.86
C PRO A 4 24.18 -35.47 -36.59
N VAL A 5 24.64 -35.09 -35.42
CA VAL A 5 25.92 -34.51 -34.94
C VAL A 5 26.82 -33.84 -35.99
N VAL A 6 27.11 -32.54 -35.79
CA VAL A 6 28.40 -31.95 -36.18
C VAL A 6 28.89 -30.93 -35.14
N LYS A 7 29.99 -31.29 -34.49
CA LYS A 7 30.94 -30.45 -33.78
C LYS A 7 31.80 -29.68 -34.80
N ARG A 8 32.18 -28.44 -34.51
CA ARG A 8 33.52 -27.94 -34.87
C ARG A 8 34.03 -26.87 -33.95
N ARG A 9 35.15 -27.19 -33.30
CA ARG A 9 36.14 -26.32 -32.64
C ARG A 9 36.92 -25.58 -33.72
N VAL A 10 37.32 -24.36 -33.45
CA VAL A 10 38.57 -23.82 -33.99
C VAL A 10 39.23 -22.98 -32.90
N ILE A 11 40.41 -23.46 -32.53
CA ILE A 11 41.50 -22.82 -31.75
C ILE A 11 42.29 -22.01 -32.74
N SER A 12 42.72 -20.79 -32.40
CA SER A 12 43.89 -20.19 -33.01
C SER A 12 44.63 -19.26 -32.03
N LEU A 13 45.80 -19.66 -31.78
CA LEU A 13 46.93 -19.08 -31.05
C LEU A 13 47.70 -18.13 -32.01
N PHE A 14 48.26 -17.02 -31.50
CA PHE A 14 49.52 -16.40 -31.95
C PHE A 14 49.75 -15.17 -31.08
N VAL A 15 50.69 -15.18 -30.18
CA VAL A 15 52.15 -14.95 -30.18
C VAL A 15 52.54 -13.47 -30.27
N ALA A 16 53.12 -13.05 -29.18
CA ALA A 16 54.04 -12.02 -28.77
C ALA A 16 54.67 -11.05 -29.80
N ALA A 17 54.80 -9.78 -29.41
CA ALA A 17 56.04 -9.00 -29.64
C ALA A 17 56.15 -7.85 -28.61
N ALA A 18 57.23 -7.89 -27.88
CA ALA A 18 57.70 -6.84 -26.97
C ALA A 18 58.37 -5.72 -27.76
N LEU A 19 58.14 -4.47 -27.39
CA LEU A 19 59.12 -3.39 -27.66
C LEU A 19 59.02 -2.33 -26.56
N ALA A 20 60.12 -2.19 -25.85
CA ALA A 20 60.39 -1.19 -24.84
C ALA A 20 60.58 0.18 -25.50
N LEU A 21 59.97 1.22 -24.95
CA LEU A 21 60.38 2.58 -25.17
C LEU A 21 60.30 3.37 -23.85
N VAL A 22 61.47 3.73 -23.35
CA VAL A 22 61.74 4.61 -22.22
C VAL A 22 61.33 6.03 -22.62
N GLY A 23 60.50 6.68 -21.83
CA GLY A 23 60.08 8.05 -22.10
C GLY A 23 59.47 8.74 -20.87
N LEU A 24 60.30 9.42 -20.13
CA LEU A 24 60.14 10.68 -19.42
C LEU A 24 58.92 10.86 -18.53
N ILE A 25 59.09 10.62 -17.24
CA ILE A 25 58.17 10.98 -16.17
C ILE A 25 58.19 12.48 -15.94
N VAL A 26 57.09 13.18 -16.26
CA VAL A 26 56.81 14.55 -15.82
C VAL A 26 55.79 14.47 -14.68
N PRO A 27 56.05 14.93 -13.46
CA PRO A 27 55.07 14.98 -12.41
C PRO A 27 54.09 16.13 -12.67
N VAL A 28 52.83 15.81 -12.97
CA VAL A 28 51.71 16.76 -12.97
C VAL A 28 51.20 16.86 -11.55
N PRO A 29 51.07 18.05 -10.96
CA PRO A 29 50.43 18.18 -9.65
C PRO A 29 48.94 17.92 -9.78
N VAL A 30 48.48 16.83 -9.16
CA VAL A 30 47.08 16.52 -8.98
C VAL A 30 46.50 17.46 -7.94
N GLY A 31 45.93 18.56 -8.40
CA GLY A 31 44.98 19.35 -7.63
C GLY A 31 43.60 18.66 -7.65
N SER A 32 43.41 17.69 -6.76
CA SER A 32 42.13 17.06 -6.55
C SER A 32 41.25 17.96 -5.69
N GLN A 33 40.50 18.87 -6.32
CA GLN A 33 39.29 19.43 -5.71
C GLN A 33 38.12 18.58 -6.18
N ALA A 34 37.73 17.65 -5.34
CA ALA A 34 36.40 17.04 -5.43
C ALA A 34 35.36 18.13 -5.23
N PRO A 35 34.36 18.28 -6.13
CA PRO A 35 33.24 19.13 -5.84
C PRO A 35 32.49 18.51 -4.67
N ALA A 36 32.34 19.26 -3.59
CA ALA A 36 31.46 18.94 -2.47
C ALA A 36 30.06 18.70 -3.03
N ALA A 37 29.63 17.46 -3.00
CA ALA A 37 28.25 17.11 -3.27
C ALA A 37 27.39 17.77 -2.19
N THR A 38 26.74 18.86 -2.54
CA THR A 38 25.62 19.41 -1.78
C THR A 38 24.63 18.27 -1.60
N PRO A 39 24.18 17.95 -0.36
CA PRO A 39 23.07 17.05 -0.19
C PRO A 39 21.85 17.76 -0.78
N THR A 40 21.51 17.40 -2.01
CA THR A 40 20.19 17.69 -2.53
C THR A 40 19.21 16.94 -1.66
N ASP A 41 18.59 17.66 -0.74
CA ASP A 41 17.36 17.24 -0.08
C ASP A 41 16.33 16.93 -1.19
N ARG A 42 16.42 15.73 -1.74
CA ARG A 42 15.31 15.12 -2.43
C ARG A 42 14.31 14.78 -1.32
N ASN A 43 13.50 15.76 -1.03
CA ASN A 43 12.19 15.51 -0.46
C ASN A 43 11.48 14.58 -1.46
N ALA A 44 11.82 13.29 -1.36
CA ALA A 44 11.19 12.25 -2.11
C ALA A 44 9.73 12.33 -1.71
N SER A 45 8.91 12.83 -2.61
CA SER A 45 7.46 12.69 -2.57
C SER A 45 7.19 11.23 -2.25
N GLN A 46 6.89 10.95 -0.99
CA GLN A 46 6.53 9.63 -0.54
C GLN A 46 5.20 9.32 -1.20
N THR A 47 5.25 8.72 -2.38
CA THR A 47 4.16 7.89 -2.85
C THR A 47 4.03 6.79 -1.82
N THR A 48 3.27 7.07 -0.79
CA THR A 48 3.06 6.15 0.33
C THR A 48 2.42 4.92 -0.28
N ALA A 49 3.16 3.81 -0.33
CA ALA A 49 2.60 2.52 -0.70
C ALA A 49 1.33 2.31 0.13
N PRO A 50 0.29 1.65 -0.42
CA PRO A 50 -0.94 1.42 0.33
C PRO A 50 -0.60 0.76 1.66
N GLU A 51 -1.01 1.39 2.74
CA GLU A 51 -0.80 0.85 4.10
C GLU A 51 -1.39 -0.56 4.16
N THR A 52 -0.69 -1.49 4.81
CA THR A 52 -1.19 -2.85 5.03
C THR A 52 -2.58 -2.77 5.67
N TYR A 53 -3.56 -3.41 5.04
CA TYR A 53 -4.94 -3.38 5.50
C TYR A 53 -5.06 -3.87 6.94
N ARG A 54 -5.76 -3.10 7.77
CA ARG A 54 -6.13 -3.46 9.12
C ARG A 54 -7.64 -3.60 9.22
N ILE A 55 -8.07 -4.68 9.82
CA ILE A 55 -9.49 -4.98 10.06
C ILE A 55 -10.12 -3.85 10.86
N GLY A 56 -11.29 -3.41 10.45
CA GLY A 56 -12.06 -2.39 11.14
C GLY A 56 -13.44 -2.89 11.58
N ALA A 57 -14.14 -2.08 12.34
CA ALA A 57 -15.53 -2.37 12.71
C ALA A 57 -16.42 -2.45 11.46
N GLU A 58 -17.45 -3.30 11.51
CA GLU A 58 -18.39 -3.61 10.43
C GLU A 58 -17.82 -4.50 9.30
N ASP A 59 -16.53 -4.79 9.25
CA ASP A 59 -15.98 -5.73 8.28
C ASP A 59 -16.57 -7.14 8.47
N MET A 60 -16.68 -7.87 7.36
CA MET A 60 -17.08 -9.25 7.39
C MET A 60 -15.88 -10.17 7.23
N LEU A 61 -15.67 -11.04 8.19
CA LEU A 61 -14.56 -12.00 8.20
C LEU A 61 -15.06 -13.41 8.04
N LEU A 62 -14.50 -14.15 7.09
CA LEU A 62 -14.65 -15.61 7.03
C LEU A 62 -13.49 -16.22 7.83
N VAL A 63 -13.81 -16.79 8.96
CA VAL A 63 -12.88 -17.57 9.76
C VAL A 63 -13.13 -19.05 9.44
N SER A 64 -12.09 -19.74 8.97
CA SER A 64 -12.15 -21.17 8.65
C SER A 64 -11.13 -21.93 9.49
N VAL A 65 -11.57 -23.01 10.11
CA VAL A 65 -10.75 -23.92 10.89
C VAL A 65 -10.72 -25.26 10.18
N TRP A 66 -9.53 -25.69 9.76
CA TRP A 66 -9.35 -26.93 8.98
C TRP A 66 -9.93 -28.14 9.70
N LYS A 67 -10.69 -28.96 8.95
CA LYS A 67 -11.41 -30.14 9.45
C LYS A 67 -12.41 -29.86 10.57
N ASN A 68 -12.85 -28.59 10.76
CA ASN A 68 -13.83 -28.23 11.78
C ASN A 68 -14.86 -27.22 11.23
N GLU A 69 -15.90 -27.73 10.56
CA GLU A 69 -16.95 -26.91 9.96
C GLU A 69 -17.78 -26.16 11.03
N THR A 70 -17.96 -26.73 12.22
CA THR A 70 -18.74 -26.10 13.29
C THR A 70 -18.12 -24.81 13.80
N LEU A 71 -16.81 -24.66 13.68
CA LEU A 71 -16.06 -23.45 14.04
C LEU A 71 -15.86 -22.51 12.86
N SER A 72 -16.03 -23.02 11.63
CA SER A 72 -15.85 -22.23 10.40
C SER A 72 -17.12 -21.45 10.10
N ARG A 73 -17.00 -20.11 10.09
CA ARG A 73 -18.13 -19.22 9.83
C ARG A 73 -17.73 -17.82 9.38
N THR A 74 -18.66 -17.15 8.74
CA THR A 74 -18.55 -15.72 8.49
C THR A 74 -19.10 -14.95 9.67
N VAL A 75 -18.32 -14.02 10.21
CA VAL A 75 -18.66 -13.19 11.36
C VAL A 75 -18.42 -11.71 11.07
N PRO A 76 -19.31 -10.82 11.50
CA PRO A 76 -19.06 -9.38 11.45
C PRO A 76 -18.11 -8.97 12.57
N VAL A 77 -17.28 -7.97 12.30
CA VAL A 77 -16.56 -7.24 13.34
C VAL A 77 -17.52 -6.25 13.99
N ARG A 78 -17.77 -6.43 15.27
CA ARG A 78 -18.69 -5.61 16.05
C ARG A 78 -18.17 -4.17 16.19
N PRO A 79 -19.03 -3.19 16.56
CA PRO A 79 -18.61 -1.81 16.81
C PRO A 79 -17.55 -1.66 17.90
N ASP A 80 -17.47 -2.61 18.85
CA ASP A 80 -16.43 -2.68 19.87
C ASP A 80 -15.09 -3.25 19.34
N GLY A 81 -15.03 -3.57 18.06
CA GLY A 81 -13.84 -4.10 17.38
C GLY A 81 -13.60 -5.59 17.60
N LYS A 82 -14.51 -6.31 18.21
CA LYS A 82 -14.39 -7.74 18.49
C LYS A 82 -15.20 -8.60 17.53
N ILE A 83 -14.76 -9.85 17.40
CA ILE A 83 -15.55 -10.93 16.78
C ILE A 83 -15.90 -11.97 17.84
N SER A 84 -17.05 -12.65 17.68
CA SER A 84 -17.48 -13.72 18.59
C SER A 84 -17.44 -15.05 17.85
N LEU A 85 -16.68 -15.99 18.40
CA LEU A 85 -16.50 -17.34 17.87
C LEU A 85 -16.82 -18.39 18.92
N PRO A 86 -17.32 -19.57 18.52
CA PRO A 86 -17.51 -20.68 19.46
C PRO A 86 -16.23 -21.02 20.17
N LEU A 87 -16.31 -21.54 21.39
CA LEU A 87 -15.24 -21.95 22.31
C LEU A 87 -14.44 -20.78 22.86
N ILE A 88 -14.00 -19.84 22.06
CA ILE A 88 -13.08 -18.74 22.43
C ILE A 88 -13.78 -17.41 22.68
N ASN A 89 -15.13 -17.39 22.49
CA ASN A 89 -15.96 -16.20 22.72
C ASN A 89 -15.46 -14.94 22.01
N ASP A 90 -15.29 -13.83 22.73
CA ASP A 90 -14.93 -12.55 22.17
C ASP A 90 -13.42 -12.39 21.96
N VAL A 91 -13.02 -12.04 20.74
CA VAL A 91 -11.64 -11.82 20.35
C VAL A 91 -11.50 -10.48 19.68
N GLN A 92 -10.50 -9.69 20.08
CA GLN A 92 -10.18 -8.43 19.42
C GLN A 92 -9.73 -8.69 17.97
N ALA A 93 -10.38 -8.06 17.02
CA ALA A 93 -10.08 -8.17 15.60
C ALA A 93 -9.69 -6.81 14.98
N ALA A 94 -10.41 -5.74 15.35
CA ALA A 94 -10.11 -4.40 14.83
C ALA A 94 -8.72 -3.93 15.22
N GLY A 95 -8.03 -3.30 14.25
CA GLY A 95 -6.65 -2.85 14.38
C GLY A 95 -5.60 -3.92 14.02
N LEU A 96 -5.97 -5.18 13.96
CA LEU A 96 -5.10 -6.27 13.53
C LEU A 96 -5.16 -6.46 12.01
N THR A 97 -4.09 -6.97 11.44
CA THR A 97 -4.10 -7.54 10.09
C THR A 97 -4.78 -8.92 10.10
N PRO A 98 -5.27 -9.44 8.97
CA PRO A 98 -5.80 -10.81 8.90
C PRO A 98 -4.80 -11.87 9.37
N LEU A 99 -3.51 -11.65 9.14
CA LEU A 99 -2.43 -12.53 9.59
C LEU A 99 -2.27 -12.52 11.10
N GLU A 100 -2.19 -11.35 11.70
CA GLU A 100 -2.11 -11.19 13.17
C GLU A 100 -3.33 -11.80 13.87
N LEU A 101 -4.53 -11.58 13.31
CA LEU A 101 -5.75 -12.17 13.86
C LEU A 101 -5.72 -13.70 13.76
N ARG A 102 -5.26 -14.26 12.63
CA ARG A 102 -5.07 -15.71 12.48
C ARG A 102 -4.20 -16.28 13.59
N GLU A 103 -3.07 -15.65 13.90
CA GLU A 103 -2.17 -16.10 14.96
C GLU A 103 -2.81 -16.05 16.35
N VAL A 104 -3.58 -14.99 16.63
CA VAL A 104 -4.33 -14.86 17.87
C VAL A 104 -5.37 -15.97 18.00
N LEU A 105 -6.13 -16.25 16.94
CA LEU A 105 -7.16 -17.29 16.93
C LEU A 105 -6.53 -18.69 17.08
N THR A 106 -5.44 -18.96 16.37
CA THR A 106 -4.73 -20.24 16.46
C THR A 106 -4.27 -20.52 17.90
N ARG A 107 -3.66 -19.54 18.57
CA ARG A 107 -3.24 -19.69 19.96
C ARG A 107 -4.41 -19.94 20.91
N LYS A 108 -5.52 -19.22 20.75
CA LYS A 108 -6.70 -19.41 21.64
C LYS A 108 -7.42 -20.72 21.39
N LEU A 109 -7.44 -21.21 20.16
CA LEU A 109 -8.07 -22.49 19.81
C LEU A 109 -7.21 -23.68 20.22
N ALA A 110 -5.90 -23.54 20.40
CA ALA A 110 -4.99 -24.60 20.83
C ALA A 110 -5.37 -25.18 22.21
N ASP A 111 -6.06 -24.41 23.06
CA ASP A 111 -6.59 -24.90 24.35
C ASP A 111 -7.75 -25.90 24.19
N TYR A 112 -8.39 -25.93 23.02
CA TYR A 112 -9.59 -26.74 22.75
C TYR A 112 -9.39 -27.78 21.65
N ILE A 113 -8.44 -27.54 20.73
CA ILE A 113 -8.20 -28.38 19.55
C ILE A 113 -6.71 -28.60 19.40
N PRO A 114 -6.25 -29.86 19.24
CA PRO A 114 -4.85 -30.13 18.95
C PRO A 114 -4.47 -29.60 17.57
N SER A 115 -3.39 -28.80 17.52
CA SER A 115 -2.82 -28.25 16.28
C SER A 115 -3.85 -27.58 15.34
N PRO A 116 -4.56 -26.51 15.79
CA PRO A 116 -5.57 -25.88 14.96
C PRO A 116 -4.95 -25.13 13.78
N GLU A 117 -5.40 -25.40 12.58
CA GLU A 117 -5.07 -24.64 11.37
C GLU A 117 -6.19 -23.65 11.07
N VAL A 118 -5.92 -22.36 11.24
CA VAL A 118 -6.91 -21.28 11.07
C VAL A 118 -6.58 -20.46 9.84
N SER A 119 -7.60 -20.12 9.06
CA SER A 119 -7.54 -19.14 7.97
C SER A 119 -8.50 -18.00 8.28
N VAL A 120 -8.06 -16.77 8.04
CA VAL A 120 -8.87 -15.56 8.17
C VAL A 120 -8.88 -14.82 6.84
N ILE A 121 -10.06 -14.66 6.26
CA ILE A 121 -10.28 -13.98 4.99
C ILE A 121 -11.25 -12.83 5.22
N VAL A 122 -10.91 -11.63 4.77
CA VAL A 122 -11.84 -10.50 4.75
C VAL A 122 -12.77 -10.68 3.56
N SER A 123 -14.01 -11.07 3.82
CA SER A 123 -15.01 -11.34 2.77
C SER A 123 -15.68 -10.07 2.25
N ASP A 124 -15.84 -9.05 3.10
CA ASP A 124 -16.37 -7.74 2.70
C ASP A 124 -15.77 -6.63 3.58
N ILE A 125 -15.23 -5.60 2.95
CA ILE A 125 -14.66 -4.43 3.61
C ILE A 125 -15.75 -3.37 3.71
N ARG A 126 -16.14 -3.00 4.93
CA ARG A 126 -17.12 -1.97 5.24
C ARG A 126 -16.61 -0.90 6.18
N SER A 127 -15.46 -1.14 6.77
CA SER A 127 -14.84 -0.26 7.76
C SER A 127 -14.23 0.98 7.16
N VAL A 128 -13.82 0.96 5.89
CA VAL A 128 -13.18 2.10 5.24
C VAL A 128 -14.23 3.03 4.65
N LYS A 129 -14.49 4.13 5.34
CA LYS A 129 -15.52 5.12 4.98
C LYS A 129 -14.87 6.49 4.80
N VAL A 130 -15.17 7.15 3.67
CA VAL A 130 -14.69 8.50 3.35
C VAL A 130 -15.87 9.36 2.95
N SER A 131 -15.92 10.60 3.45
CA SER A 131 -17.00 11.54 3.14
C SER A 131 -16.56 12.52 2.05
N VAL A 132 -17.45 12.81 1.12
CA VAL A 132 -17.28 13.89 0.12
C VAL A 132 -18.40 14.90 0.32
N ILE A 133 -18.05 16.15 0.52
CA ILE A 133 -18.99 17.24 0.77
C ILE A 133 -18.64 18.46 -0.09
N GLY A 134 -19.64 19.29 -0.36
CA GLY A 134 -19.50 20.54 -1.14
C GLY A 134 -19.87 20.33 -2.61
N GLU A 135 -19.19 21.05 -3.51
CA GLU A 135 -19.53 21.18 -4.92
C GLU A 135 -19.12 19.98 -5.77
N VAL A 136 -19.74 18.82 -5.46
CA VAL A 136 -19.68 17.58 -6.25
C VAL A 136 -21.07 17.15 -6.67
N ALA A 137 -21.19 16.35 -7.73
CA ALA A 137 -22.48 15.91 -8.22
C ALA A 137 -23.27 15.09 -7.22
N ARG A 138 -22.61 14.28 -6.38
CA ARG A 138 -23.22 13.42 -5.39
C ARG A 138 -22.46 13.48 -4.06
N PRO A 139 -22.69 14.51 -3.22
CA PRO A 139 -22.11 14.55 -1.87
C PRO A 139 -22.65 13.37 -1.06
N ASN A 140 -21.76 12.57 -0.48
CA ASN A 140 -22.14 11.40 0.30
C ASN A 140 -20.97 10.88 1.14
N ARG A 141 -21.25 9.89 2.01
CA ARG A 141 -20.27 9.04 2.65
C ARG A 141 -20.13 7.74 1.84
N TYR A 142 -18.94 7.51 1.34
CA TYR A 142 -18.61 6.37 0.48
C TYR A 142 -17.90 5.28 1.26
N GLU A 143 -18.31 4.04 1.09
CA GLU A 143 -17.59 2.85 1.55
C GLU A 143 -16.63 2.40 0.47
N LEU A 144 -15.36 2.24 0.84
CA LEU A 144 -14.31 1.85 -0.09
C LEU A 144 -13.93 0.39 0.14
N LYS A 145 -14.07 -0.45 -0.87
CA LYS A 145 -13.73 -1.88 -0.83
C LYS A 145 -12.29 -2.18 -1.19
N SER A 146 -11.55 -1.17 -1.63
CA SER A 146 -10.14 -1.22 -1.99
C SER A 146 -9.48 0.12 -1.71
N SER A 147 -8.16 0.15 -1.78
CA SER A 147 -7.42 1.41 -1.75
C SER A 147 -7.87 2.30 -2.90
N ALA A 148 -8.28 3.52 -2.60
CA ALA A 148 -8.72 4.52 -3.57
C ALA A 148 -7.94 5.82 -3.38
N THR A 149 -7.73 6.53 -4.46
CA THR A 149 -7.11 7.84 -4.45
C THR A 149 -8.17 8.94 -4.35
N VAL A 150 -7.71 10.17 -4.14
CA VAL A 150 -8.61 11.34 -4.13
C VAL A 150 -9.35 11.47 -5.47
N LEU A 151 -8.68 11.21 -6.60
CA LEU A 151 -9.32 11.25 -7.93
C LEU A 151 -10.38 10.17 -8.10
N ASP A 152 -10.12 8.94 -7.63
CA ASP A 152 -11.10 7.84 -7.67
C ASP A 152 -12.35 8.19 -6.88
N LEU A 153 -12.15 8.78 -5.69
CA LEU A 153 -13.25 9.21 -4.84
C LEU A 153 -14.09 10.33 -5.48
N LEU A 154 -13.45 11.31 -6.12
CA LEU A 154 -14.14 12.37 -6.86
C LEU A 154 -14.91 11.80 -8.05
N ALA A 155 -14.36 10.80 -8.75
CA ALA A 155 -15.07 10.09 -9.82
C ALA A 155 -16.29 9.34 -9.30
N LEU A 156 -16.19 8.64 -8.15
CA LEU A 156 -17.30 7.99 -7.46
C LEU A 156 -18.39 9.01 -7.08
N ALA A 157 -18.00 10.23 -6.67
CA ALA A 157 -18.91 11.33 -6.37
C ALA A 157 -19.56 11.95 -7.63
N GLY A 158 -19.25 11.46 -8.83
CA GLY A 158 -19.82 11.93 -10.09
C GLY A 158 -19.15 13.19 -10.64
N GLY A 159 -17.98 13.55 -10.13
CA GLY A 159 -17.22 14.73 -10.53
C GLY A 159 -17.71 16.02 -9.87
N PHE A 160 -17.31 17.13 -10.43
CA PHE A 160 -17.56 18.49 -9.90
C PHE A 160 -18.81 19.11 -10.46
N THR A 161 -19.47 19.97 -9.68
CA THR A 161 -20.47 20.90 -10.22
C THR A 161 -19.79 22.05 -10.98
N GLN A 162 -20.60 22.88 -11.63
CA GLN A 162 -20.10 24.08 -12.34
C GLN A 162 -19.53 25.14 -11.40
N PHE A 163 -19.87 25.09 -10.11
CA PHE A 163 -19.45 26.07 -9.10
C PHE A 163 -18.19 25.64 -8.33
N ALA A 164 -17.69 24.43 -8.55
CA ALA A 164 -16.59 23.85 -7.77
C ALA A 164 -15.26 24.58 -7.97
N SER A 165 -14.63 24.94 -6.87
CA SER A 165 -13.27 25.48 -6.86
C SER A 165 -12.22 24.35 -6.86
N ARG A 166 -11.98 23.76 -8.01
CA ARG A 166 -11.11 22.57 -8.21
C ARG A 166 -9.68 22.73 -7.71
N ALA A 167 -9.18 23.97 -7.59
CA ALA A 167 -7.84 24.27 -7.09
C ALA A 167 -7.76 24.38 -5.56
N LYS A 168 -8.90 24.43 -4.84
CA LYS A 168 -8.96 24.71 -3.40
C LYS A 168 -9.59 23.57 -2.59
N ILE A 169 -9.51 22.35 -3.07
CA ILE A 169 -10.00 21.16 -2.36
C ILE A 169 -9.18 20.95 -1.09
N VAL A 170 -9.83 20.56 -0.01
CA VAL A 170 -9.17 20.28 1.26
C VAL A 170 -9.60 18.90 1.75
N ILE A 171 -8.63 18.07 2.06
CA ILE A 171 -8.87 16.82 2.76
C ILE A 171 -8.66 17.04 4.26
N LEU A 172 -9.68 16.73 5.04
CA LEU A 172 -9.62 16.74 6.49
C LEU A 172 -9.39 15.30 6.96
N ARG A 173 -8.24 15.04 7.51
CA ARG A 173 -7.83 13.71 7.99
C ARG A 173 -7.79 13.67 9.51
N PRO A 174 -8.47 12.72 10.15
CA PRO A 174 -8.35 12.51 11.60
C PRO A 174 -6.90 12.10 11.95
N ASP A 175 -6.31 12.77 12.92
CA ASP A 175 -4.95 12.50 13.39
C ASP A 175 -4.88 12.72 14.91
N GLY A 176 -4.91 11.62 15.70
CA GLY A 176 -4.74 11.67 17.15
C GLY A 176 -5.69 12.58 17.92
N GLY A 177 -6.94 12.79 17.45
CA GLY A 177 -7.95 13.67 18.06
C GLY A 177 -8.00 15.09 17.48
N ALA A 178 -7.07 15.43 16.57
CA ALA A 178 -7.09 16.65 15.78
C ALA A 178 -7.47 16.35 14.33
N MET A 179 -7.82 17.38 13.56
CA MET A 179 -8.07 17.26 12.11
C MET A 179 -6.93 17.91 11.35
N LYS A 180 -6.14 17.09 10.66
CA LYS A 180 -5.10 17.58 9.75
C LYS A 180 -5.72 18.03 8.44
N ARG A 181 -5.39 19.25 8.01
CA ARG A 181 -5.83 19.81 6.74
C ARG A 181 -4.76 19.56 5.67
N ILE A 182 -5.13 18.87 4.60
CA ILE A 182 -4.24 18.55 3.49
C ILE A 182 -4.81 19.24 2.24
N PRO A 183 -4.13 20.27 1.71
CA PRO A 183 -4.59 20.95 0.49
C PRO A 183 -4.40 20.02 -0.71
N PHE A 184 -5.39 20.02 -1.60
CA PHE A 184 -5.38 19.25 -2.83
C PHE A 184 -5.83 20.13 -4.01
N ASN A 185 -5.00 20.21 -5.04
CA ASN A 185 -5.29 20.99 -6.22
C ASN A 185 -5.49 20.04 -7.42
N TYR A 186 -6.75 19.84 -7.81
CA TYR A 186 -7.10 18.97 -8.93
C TYR A 186 -6.38 19.34 -10.23
N ASN A 187 -6.24 20.64 -10.53
CA ASN A 187 -5.61 21.09 -11.77
C ASN A 187 -4.12 20.72 -11.82
N LYS A 188 -3.42 20.78 -10.68
CA LYS A 188 -2.01 20.37 -10.58
C LYS A 188 -1.84 18.85 -10.68
N VAL A 189 -2.73 18.10 -10.07
CA VAL A 189 -2.70 16.63 -10.16
C VAL A 189 -3.00 16.17 -11.58
N SER A 190 -3.98 16.79 -12.26
CA SER A 190 -4.28 16.47 -13.67
C SER A 190 -3.17 16.87 -14.63
N ALA A 191 -2.35 17.87 -14.27
CA ALA A 191 -1.16 18.28 -15.02
C ALA A 191 0.12 17.54 -14.62
N ALA A 192 0.03 16.53 -13.72
CA ALA A 192 1.15 15.80 -13.14
C ALA A 192 2.16 16.67 -12.36
N GLU A 193 1.75 17.85 -11.90
CA GLU A 193 2.55 18.74 -11.07
C GLU A 193 2.42 18.46 -9.57
N GLN A 194 1.44 17.67 -9.17
CA GLN A 194 1.19 17.22 -7.79
C GLN A 194 0.80 15.74 -7.79
N ASP A 195 1.24 15.01 -6.78
CA ASP A 195 0.89 13.59 -6.63
C ASP A 195 -0.57 13.41 -6.24
N ASN A 196 -1.19 12.40 -6.85
CA ASN A 196 -2.47 11.87 -6.40
C ASN A 196 -2.20 10.87 -5.26
N PHE A 197 -2.77 11.10 -4.10
CA PHE A 197 -2.52 10.25 -2.94
C PHE A 197 -3.76 9.47 -2.50
N TYR A 198 -3.53 8.41 -1.74
CA TYR A 198 -4.58 7.54 -1.24
C TYR A 198 -5.36 8.19 -0.10
N VAL A 199 -6.69 8.05 -0.14
CA VAL A 199 -7.56 8.41 0.97
C VAL A 199 -7.51 7.35 2.06
N ARG A 200 -7.78 7.77 3.30
CA ARG A 200 -7.79 6.90 4.48
C ARG A 200 -9.16 6.87 5.12
N ASN A 201 -9.40 5.84 5.93
CA ASN A 201 -10.63 5.77 6.71
C ASN A 201 -10.83 7.03 7.55
N GLY A 202 -12.04 7.59 7.49
CA GLY A 202 -12.41 8.80 8.20
C GLY A 202 -12.04 10.12 7.52
N ASP A 203 -11.37 10.11 6.36
CA ASP A 203 -11.09 11.32 5.60
C ASP A 203 -12.40 12.00 5.17
N VAL A 204 -12.38 13.33 5.17
CA VAL A 204 -13.45 14.16 4.61
C VAL A 204 -12.88 15.03 3.50
N VAL A 205 -13.34 14.82 2.29
CA VAL A 205 -12.97 15.63 1.11
C VAL A 205 -13.96 16.78 0.97
N LEU A 206 -13.50 18.00 1.20
CA LEU A 206 -14.28 19.21 1.06
C LEU A 206 -13.94 19.88 -0.29
N VAL A 207 -14.94 20.00 -1.14
CA VAL A 207 -14.87 20.70 -2.43
C VAL A 207 -15.63 22.03 -2.30
N PRO A 208 -14.93 23.16 -2.20
CA PRO A 208 -15.58 24.48 -2.08
C PRO A 208 -16.11 24.97 -3.41
#